data_157b192fccea09043daf752b39afcafb
#
_entry.id   157b192fccea09043daf752b39afcafb
#
_cell.length_a   1.000
_cell.length_b   1.000
_cell.length_c   1.000
_cell.angle_alpha   90.00
_cell.angle_beta   90.00
_cell.angle_gamma   90.00
#
_symmetry.space_group_name_H-M   'P 1'
#
loop_
_entity.id
_entity.type
_entity.pdbx_description
1 polymer ?
#
loop_
_entity_poly.entity_id
_entity_poly.type
_entity_poly.pdbx_seq_one_letter_code
_entity_poly.pdbx_strand_id
1 'polypeptide(L)'
;MEEKQAFNPFLPEYEYIPDGEPHVFGDRVYVYGSHDKFGAPMFCVNDYVCWSASVDDLKSWSFEGVIYRKRQDPKNRLGLRLLFAPDVARGKDGRYYLYYAFDFMGMMGVAVS
;
A
#
# COMPACT_ATOMS: atom_id res chain seq x y z
N MET A 1 11.92 -2.90 -31.44
CA MET A 1 11.30 -2.42 -30.22
C MET A 1 12.07 -2.99 -29.04
N GLU A 2 12.57 -2.14 -28.19
CA GLU A 2 13.30 -2.58 -27.01
C GLU A 2 12.33 -3.19 -26.01
N GLU A 3 12.55 -4.43 -25.63
CA GLU A 3 11.72 -5.07 -24.61
C GLU A 3 12.04 -4.46 -23.25
N LYS A 4 11.04 -3.83 -22.64
CA LYS A 4 11.14 -3.28 -21.29
C LYS A 4 10.71 -4.35 -20.30
N GLN A 5 11.69 -4.96 -19.67
CA GLN A 5 11.45 -6.00 -18.68
C GLN A 5 11.43 -5.43 -17.26
N ALA A 6 10.46 -5.82 -16.47
CA ALA A 6 10.48 -5.56 -15.03
C ALA A 6 11.55 -6.42 -14.36
N PHE A 7 12.14 -5.89 -13.31
CA PHE A 7 13.12 -6.62 -12.50
C PHE A 7 12.49 -7.15 -11.20
N ASN A 8 13.09 -8.19 -10.67
CA ASN A 8 12.77 -8.72 -9.36
C ASN A 8 14.04 -8.75 -8.52
N PRO A 9 14.10 -8.05 -7.36
CA PRO A 9 13.02 -7.22 -6.80
C PRO A 9 12.79 -5.94 -7.61
N PHE A 10 11.55 -5.50 -7.69
CA PHE A 10 11.18 -4.29 -8.44
C PHE A 10 11.22 -3.01 -7.60
N LEU A 11 11.15 -3.12 -6.28
CA LEU A 11 11.30 -2.00 -5.34
C LEU A 11 12.73 -1.97 -4.77
N PRO A 12 13.16 -0.81 -4.21
CA PRO A 12 14.46 -0.70 -3.57
C PRO A 12 14.63 -1.70 -2.42
N GLU A 13 15.86 -2.12 -2.17
CA GLU A 13 16.18 -3.12 -1.14
C GLU A 13 15.90 -2.70 0.30
N TYR A 14 15.70 -1.39 0.54
CA TYR A 14 15.31 -0.87 1.85
C TYR A 14 13.81 -0.89 2.10
N GLU A 15 13.00 -1.31 1.09
CA GLU A 15 11.55 -1.29 1.19
C GLU A 15 11.01 -2.67 1.57
N TYR A 16 10.03 -2.68 2.49
CA TYR A 16 9.44 -3.90 3.04
C TYR A 16 7.92 -3.79 3.01
N ILE A 17 7.31 -4.29 1.94
CA ILE A 17 5.85 -4.32 1.75
C ILE A 17 5.41 -5.79 1.68
N PRO A 18 4.99 -6.38 2.80
CA PRO A 18 4.68 -7.82 2.83
C PRO A 18 3.41 -8.19 2.05
N ASP A 19 2.42 -7.29 2.00
CA ASP A 19 1.11 -7.54 1.40
C ASP A 19 0.80 -6.47 0.36
N GLY A 20 1.59 -6.43 -0.71
CA GLY A 20 1.42 -5.46 -1.78
C GLY A 20 0.32 -5.88 -2.76
N GLU A 21 -0.70 -5.02 -2.96
CA GLU A 21 -1.75 -5.22 -3.94
C GLU A 21 -1.55 -4.27 -5.12
N PRO A 22 -1.30 -4.82 -6.34
CA PRO A 22 -1.14 -3.99 -7.53
C PRO A 22 -2.48 -3.70 -8.19
N HIS A 23 -2.64 -2.46 -8.63
CA HIS A 23 -3.79 -2.03 -9.42
C HIS A 23 -3.35 -1.09 -10.54
N VAL A 24 -3.98 -1.21 -11.70
CA VAL A 24 -3.80 -0.27 -12.80
C VAL A 24 -4.92 0.75 -12.77
N PHE A 25 -4.57 2.02 -12.61
CA PHE A 25 -5.49 3.13 -12.75
C PHE A 25 -4.92 4.11 -13.78
N GLY A 26 -5.65 4.30 -14.87
CA GLY A 26 -5.14 5.08 -15.99
C GLY A 26 -3.93 4.42 -16.65
N ASP A 27 -2.82 5.13 -16.72
CA ASP A 27 -1.57 4.69 -17.35
C ASP A 27 -0.49 4.25 -16.34
N ARG A 28 -0.85 4.06 -15.07
CA ARG A 28 0.09 3.69 -14.03
C ARG A 28 -0.35 2.44 -13.27
N VAL A 29 0.64 1.67 -12.86
CA VAL A 29 0.49 0.58 -11.87
C VAL A 29 0.78 1.16 -10.50
N TYR A 30 -0.14 0.94 -9.56
CA TYR A 30 0.02 1.33 -8.16
C TYR A 30 0.11 0.07 -7.30
N VAL A 31 1.08 0.03 -6.40
CA VAL A 31 1.20 -1.01 -5.38
C VAL A 31 0.91 -0.38 -4.03
N TYR A 32 -0.17 -0.81 -3.43
CA TYR A 32 -0.58 -0.40 -2.09
C TYR A 32 -0.24 -1.51 -1.11
N GLY A 33 0.30 -1.17 0.03
CA GLY A 33 0.69 -2.21 0.94
C GLY A 33 0.83 -1.79 2.39
N SER A 34 0.75 -2.78 3.25
CA SER A 34 1.23 -2.68 4.60
C SER A 34 2.73 -2.42 4.59
N HIS A 35 3.28 -1.92 5.68
CA HIS A 35 4.65 -1.45 5.68
C HIS A 35 5.39 -1.95 6.93
N ASP A 36 6.39 -2.76 6.70
CA ASP A 36 7.25 -3.27 7.75
C ASP A 36 8.40 -2.32 8.06
N LYS A 37 8.90 -2.42 9.29
CA LYS A 37 10.08 -1.71 9.73
C LYS A 37 11.18 -2.71 10.03
N PHE A 38 12.35 -2.50 9.45
CA PHE A 38 13.52 -3.36 9.71
C PHE A 38 13.85 -3.39 11.20
N GLY A 39 14.02 -4.61 11.73
CA GLY A 39 14.36 -4.82 13.14
C GLY A 39 13.20 -4.63 14.13
N ALA A 40 11.99 -4.37 13.67
CA ALA A 40 10.83 -4.28 14.55
C ALA A 40 10.43 -5.67 15.09
N PRO A 41 9.87 -5.73 16.31
CA PRO A 41 9.45 -7.01 16.90
C PRO A 41 8.19 -7.60 16.28
N MET A 42 7.47 -6.80 15.45
CA MET A 42 6.22 -7.17 14.77
C MET A 42 6.23 -6.71 13.33
N PHE A 43 5.42 -7.35 12.51
CA PHE A 43 5.13 -6.93 11.15
C PHE A 43 4.07 -5.82 11.10
N CYS A 44 3.95 -5.12 9.97
CA CYS A 44 2.94 -4.10 9.69
C CYS A 44 2.87 -2.98 10.74
N VAL A 45 4.02 -2.55 11.26
CA VAL A 45 4.07 -1.53 12.33
C VAL A 45 3.98 -0.11 11.81
N ASN A 46 4.24 0.11 10.51
CA ASN A 46 4.18 1.42 9.88
C ASN A 46 2.81 1.68 9.24
N ASP A 47 2.62 2.91 8.76
CA ASP A 47 1.42 3.31 8.03
C ASP A 47 1.44 2.76 6.60
N TYR A 48 0.28 2.72 5.92
CA TYR A 48 0.20 2.26 4.54
C TYR A 48 0.94 3.19 3.59
N VAL A 49 1.66 2.59 2.67
CA VAL A 49 2.42 3.29 1.63
C VAL A 49 1.97 2.88 0.24
N CYS A 50 2.35 3.68 -0.74
CA CYS A 50 2.07 3.41 -2.15
C CYS A 50 3.31 3.69 -2.99
N TRP A 51 3.58 2.80 -3.92
CA TRP A 51 4.56 2.96 -4.99
C TRP A 51 3.84 2.89 -6.33
N SER A 52 4.36 3.55 -7.33
CA SER A 52 3.79 3.49 -8.68
C SER A 52 4.84 3.48 -9.78
N ALA A 53 4.46 2.94 -10.91
CA ALA A 53 5.25 2.98 -12.14
C ALA A 53 4.33 3.18 -13.34
N SER A 54 4.88 3.74 -14.44
CA SER A 54 4.17 3.75 -15.71
C SER A 54 3.94 2.31 -16.18
N VAL A 55 2.80 2.04 -16.79
CA VAL A 55 2.53 0.73 -17.41
C VAL A 55 3.51 0.42 -18.56
N ASP A 56 4.11 1.45 -19.11
CA ASP A 56 5.11 1.34 -20.20
C ASP A 56 6.54 1.19 -19.67
N ASP A 57 6.77 1.37 -18.37
CA ASP A 57 8.11 1.26 -17.77
C ASP A 57 8.01 0.74 -16.34
N LEU A 58 8.01 -0.57 -16.20
CA LEU A 58 7.97 -1.25 -14.89
C LEU A 58 9.34 -1.39 -14.23
N LYS A 59 10.37 -0.71 -14.76
CA LYS A 59 11.69 -0.63 -14.15
C LYS A 59 11.86 0.57 -13.24
N SER A 60 11.05 1.62 -13.46
CA SER A 60 11.19 2.91 -12.79
C SER A 60 10.00 3.14 -11.85
N TRP A 61 10.19 2.80 -10.58
CA TRP A 61 9.17 2.95 -9.54
C TRP A 61 9.39 4.22 -8.74
N SER A 62 8.29 4.90 -8.44
CA SER A 62 8.26 6.13 -7.65
C SER A 62 7.53 5.90 -6.34
N PHE A 63 8.11 6.39 -5.24
CA PHE A 63 7.44 6.38 -3.94
C PHE A 63 6.40 7.48 -3.89
N GLU A 64 5.13 7.10 -3.76
CA GLU A 64 4.02 8.05 -3.69
C GLU A 64 3.77 8.58 -2.27
N GLY A 65 4.34 7.91 -1.29
CA GLY A 65 4.26 8.33 0.11
C GLY A 65 3.33 7.49 0.96
N VAL A 66 3.08 7.98 2.16
CA VAL A 66 2.10 7.42 3.08
C VAL A 66 0.71 7.81 2.62
N ILE A 67 -0.13 6.83 2.34
CA ILE A 67 -1.49 7.06 1.83
C ILE A 67 -2.56 7.03 2.91
N TYR A 68 -2.29 6.35 4.01
CA TYR A 68 -3.21 6.27 5.15
C TYR A 68 -2.45 5.99 6.43
N ARG A 69 -2.68 6.83 7.43
CA ARG A 69 -2.04 6.69 8.75
C ARG A 69 -2.98 5.94 9.68
N LYS A 70 -2.45 4.99 10.44
CA LYS A 70 -3.23 4.19 11.38
C LYS A 70 -4.01 5.02 12.41
N ARG A 71 -3.50 6.20 12.77
CA ARG A 71 -4.17 7.14 13.68
C ARG A 71 -5.35 7.88 13.08
N GLN A 72 -5.54 7.80 11.76
CA GLN A 72 -6.69 8.38 11.09
C GLN A 72 -7.97 7.60 11.35
N ASP A 73 -7.86 6.31 11.68
CA ASP A 73 -9.02 5.50 12.03
C ASP A 73 -9.53 5.90 13.43
N PRO A 74 -10.84 6.20 13.56
CA PRO A 74 -11.42 6.58 14.85
C PRO A 74 -11.25 5.54 15.94
N LYS A 75 -11.13 4.27 15.57
CA LYS A 75 -10.93 3.16 16.51
C LYS A 75 -9.45 2.89 16.82
N ASN A 76 -8.54 3.66 16.23
CA ASN A 76 -7.10 3.47 16.38
C ASN A 76 -6.35 4.80 16.65
N ARG A 77 -6.97 5.71 17.36
CA ARG A 77 -6.42 7.07 17.59
C ARG A 77 -5.05 7.07 18.28
N LEU A 78 -4.78 6.08 19.11
CA LEU A 78 -3.50 5.95 19.80
C LEU A 78 -2.43 5.26 18.91
N GLY A 79 -2.81 4.71 17.76
CA GLY A 79 -1.90 4.02 16.86
C GLY A 79 -1.34 2.72 17.40
N LEU A 80 -2.02 2.08 18.34
CA LEU A 80 -1.59 0.82 18.96
C LEU A 80 -1.97 -0.40 18.14
N ARG A 81 -2.94 -0.27 17.23
CA ARG A 81 -3.37 -1.36 16.36
C ARG A 81 -2.59 -1.32 15.06
N LEU A 82 -2.24 -2.50 14.55
CA LEU A 82 -1.44 -2.66 13.34
C LEU A 82 -2.35 -2.61 12.10
N LEU A 83 -1.83 -2.08 11.00
CA LEU A 83 -2.51 -2.04 9.71
C LEU A 83 -2.05 -3.22 8.86
N PHE A 84 -2.96 -4.16 8.60
CA PHE A 84 -2.71 -5.36 7.80
C PHE A 84 -3.14 -5.15 6.35
N ALA A 85 -2.87 -6.14 5.53
CA ALA A 85 -3.08 -6.20 4.09
C ALA A 85 -4.24 -5.31 3.57
N PRO A 86 -3.95 -4.19 2.90
CA PRO A 86 -4.97 -3.33 2.32
C PRO A 86 -5.32 -3.74 0.89
N ASP A 87 -6.47 -3.28 0.42
CA ASP A 87 -6.81 -3.31 -0.99
C ASP A 87 -7.52 -2.02 -1.38
N VAL A 88 -7.42 -1.63 -2.64
CA VAL A 88 -7.99 -0.39 -3.17
C VAL A 88 -8.92 -0.70 -4.34
N ALA A 89 -10.09 -0.08 -4.35
CA ALA A 89 -11.01 -0.16 -5.46
C ALA A 89 -11.48 1.24 -5.85
N ARG A 90 -11.71 1.45 -7.13
CA ARG A 90 -12.35 2.67 -7.64
C ARG A 90 -13.86 2.48 -7.67
N GLY A 91 -14.57 3.35 -6.97
CA GLY A 91 -16.04 3.35 -6.97
C GLY A 91 -16.64 3.92 -8.24
N LYS A 92 -17.93 3.66 -8.47
CA LYS A 92 -18.68 4.23 -9.59
C LYS A 92 -18.79 5.75 -9.52
N ASP A 93 -18.62 6.31 -8.34
CA ASP A 93 -18.60 7.76 -8.08
C ASP A 93 -17.25 8.41 -8.41
N GLY A 94 -16.28 7.63 -8.90
CA GLY A 94 -14.93 8.08 -9.23
C GLY A 94 -13.99 8.20 -8.04
N ARG A 95 -14.44 7.94 -6.83
CA ARG A 95 -13.61 7.95 -5.63
C ARG A 95 -12.87 6.63 -5.47
N TYR A 96 -11.77 6.68 -4.73
CA TYR A 96 -11.01 5.49 -4.35
C TYR A 96 -11.36 5.08 -2.94
N TYR A 97 -11.54 3.78 -2.74
CA TYR A 97 -11.91 3.18 -1.47
C TYR A 97 -10.79 2.25 -1.04
N LEU A 98 -10.20 2.56 0.11
CA LEU A 98 -9.16 1.74 0.73
C LEU A 98 -9.82 0.85 1.78
N TYR A 99 -9.82 -0.45 1.52
CA TYR A 99 -10.30 -1.45 2.48
C TYR A 99 -9.11 -1.99 3.25
N TYR A 100 -9.24 -2.10 4.56
CA TYR A 100 -8.15 -2.58 5.38
C TYR A 100 -8.65 -3.34 6.60
N ALA A 101 -7.77 -4.21 7.13
CA ALA A 101 -7.97 -4.87 8.41
C ALA A 101 -6.93 -4.33 9.39
N PHE A 102 -7.27 -4.28 10.66
CA PHE A 102 -6.31 -3.90 11.68
C PHE A 102 -6.45 -4.76 12.92
N ASP A 103 -5.32 -5.11 13.47
CA ASP A 103 -5.03 -6.03 14.57
C ASP A 103 -5.60 -7.46 14.39
N PHE A 104 -5.35 -8.29 15.40
CA PHE A 104 -5.77 -9.70 15.41
C PHE A 104 -7.24 -9.88 15.84
N MET A 105 -7.98 -8.81 16.04
CA MET A 105 -9.37 -8.82 16.49
C MET A 105 -10.37 -8.93 15.33
N GLY A 106 -9.88 -9.02 14.09
CA GLY A 106 -10.73 -9.15 12.91
C GLY A 106 -11.54 -7.90 12.57
N MET A 107 -11.04 -6.72 12.96
CA MET A 107 -11.69 -5.45 12.64
C MET A 107 -11.31 -5.00 11.23
N MET A 108 -12.30 -4.48 10.51
CA MET A 108 -12.11 -3.92 9.18
C MET A 108 -12.55 -2.47 9.12
N GLY A 109 -11.91 -1.71 8.23
CA GLY A 109 -12.24 -0.34 7.97
C GLY A 109 -12.25 -0.02 6.49
N VAL A 110 -12.83 1.13 6.15
CA VAL A 110 -12.84 1.70 4.80
C VAL A 110 -12.51 3.17 4.90
N ALA A 111 -11.50 3.60 4.15
CA ALA A 111 -11.19 5.00 3.96
C ALA A 111 -11.56 5.42 2.53
N VAL A 112 -12.03 6.65 2.36
CA VAL A 112 -12.49 7.17 1.06
C VAL A 112 -11.70 8.42 0.73
N SER A 113 -11.24 8.49 -0.53
CA SER A 113 -10.55 9.69 -1.03
C SER A 113 -11.48 10.87 -1.24
#